data_5ff310d21a4658b94e4a631467a8e827
#
_entry.id   5ff310d21a4658b94e4a631467a8e827
#
_cell.length_a   1.000
_cell.length_b   1.000
_cell.length_c   1.000
_cell.angle_alpha   90.00
_cell.angle_beta   90.00
_cell.angle_gamma   90.00
#
_symmetry.space_group_name_H-M   'P 1'
#
loop_
_entity.id
_entity.type
_entity.pdbx_description
1 polymer ?
#
loop_
_entity_poly.entity_id
_entity_poly.type
_entity_poly.pdbx_seq_one_letter_code
_entity_poly.pdbx_strand_id
1 'polypeptide(L)'
;MRPTDPPAEVPTPTPARTARPARLAQIDVLRLLICASVVATHVVGNANPLTSVAPNAVVNLLHYTRQGFFFISALVLVHAHSGRKGNLRKRVSVLGVPYLVWSTVYAVIGLFLAFSWWSARRLPWTWLAGLIQGTDGYHMYFLLVSVEFAVVFPLFLKLLHATRGHHGLLLAVSGLVELGLMALYHYVYLPDGWWRSVAGESSLTAYQFWVIAGGVAALHFDRFHAWLTGHRLLVWSALVLVCTAATAIYLADVARGETPEYASRSLQPVTVPLSLAAIGAFYLLSVRIAAIRQPAARRMIDFGTYLSFGIYLSHPALLFGLLYLQKLLPAAMARQAVAVTLVMLVVDFALAVLAAALFSRTRWSKGLVGRPRRRAGAAADASRSPQVAEPAPAPAGEPAPAAAPS
;
A
#
# COMPACT_ATOMS: atom_id res chain seq x y z
N MET A 1 -61.42 -41.87 -18.59
CA MET A 1 -60.37 -40.93 -18.96
C MET A 1 -59.73 -40.42 -17.70
N ARG A 2 -58.46 -40.77 -17.44
CA ARG A 2 -57.69 -40.23 -16.32
C ARG A 2 -56.98 -38.95 -16.80
N PRO A 3 -56.93 -37.89 -16.01
CA PRO A 3 -56.17 -36.70 -16.37
C PRO A 3 -54.67 -37.02 -16.43
N THR A 4 -54.02 -36.57 -17.52
CA THR A 4 -52.59 -36.70 -17.72
C THR A 4 -51.88 -35.65 -16.82
N ASP A 5 -50.92 -36.10 -16.03
CA ASP A 5 -50.08 -35.24 -15.20
C ASP A 5 -49.26 -34.27 -16.09
N PRO A 6 -49.08 -33.01 -15.65
CA PRO A 6 -48.25 -32.06 -16.38
C PRO A 6 -46.79 -32.52 -16.38
N PRO A 7 -46.00 -32.21 -17.45
CA PRO A 7 -44.59 -32.57 -17.53
C PRO A 7 -43.79 -31.88 -16.43
N ALA A 8 -42.92 -32.67 -15.77
CA ALA A 8 -42.01 -32.15 -14.72
C ALA A 8 -41.17 -31.00 -15.25
N GLU A 9 -41.23 -29.85 -14.60
CA GLU A 9 -40.34 -28.70 -14.89
C GLU A 9 -38.88 -29.10 -14.72
N VAL A 10 -38.13 -29.02 -15.80
CA VAL A 10 -36.65 -29.19 -15.78
C VAL A 10 -36.05 -28.04 -14.96
N PRO A 11 -35.31 -28.30 -13.87
CA PRO A 11 -34.72 -27.25 -13.05
C PRO A 11 -33.74 -26.43 -13.92
N THR A 12 -34.04 -25.16 -14.10
CA THR A 12 -33.11 -24.21 -14.72
C THR A 12 -31.81 -24.16 -13.93
N PRO A 13 -30.63 -24.37 -14.59
CA PRO A 13 -29.36 -24.36 -13.89
C PRO A 13 -29.13 -22.98 -13.22
N THR A 14 -29.05 -22.97 -11.90
CA THR A 14 -28.72 -21.77 -11.13
C THR A 14 -27.37 -21.22 -11.63
N PRO A 15 -27.27 -19.94 -12.03
CA PRO A 15 -26.03 -19.39 -12.54
C PRO A 15 -24.92 -19.54 -11.51
N ALA A 16 -23.83 -20.22 -11.89
CA ALA A 16 -22.69 -20.48 -11.04
C ALA A 16 -22.22 -19.15 -10.40
N ARG A 17 -22.30 -19.05 -9.08
CA ARG A 17 -21.77 -17.93 -8.31
C ARG A 17 -20.29 -17.84 -8.63
N THR A 18 -19.88 -16.87 -9.46
CA THR A 18 -18.48 -16.64 -9.79
C THR A 18 -17.69 -16.55 -8.48
N ALA A 19 -16.75 -17.47 -8.27
CA ALA A 19 -15.91 -17.52 -7.09
C ALA A 19 -15.18 -16.18 -6.90
N ARG A 20 -15.10 -15.69 -5.66
CA ARG A 20 -14.27 -14.52 -5.36
C ARG A 20 -12.82 -14.87 -5.71
N PRO A 21 -12.06 -13.96 -6.36
CA PRO A 21 -10.65 -14.19 -6.62
C PRO A 21 -9.93 -14.54 -5.32
N ALA A 22 -9.04 -15.52 -5.38
CA ALA A 22 -8.31 -16.01 -4.23
C ALA A 22 -7.52 -14.87 -3.57
N ARG A 23 -7.52 -14.82 -2.24
CA ARG A 23 -6.76 -13.86 -1.46
C ARG A 23 -5.27 -14.14 -1.63
N LEU A 24 -4.50 -13.16 -2.06
CA LEU A 24 -3.06 -13.25 -2.22
C LEU A 24 -2.37 -12.93 -0.89
N ALA A 25 -2.14 -13.94 -0.04
CA ALA A 25 -1.59 -13.76 1.30
C ALA A 25 -0.22 -13.04 1.28
N GLN A 26 0.64 -13.34 0.30
CA GLN A 26 1.93 -12.68 0.12
C GLN A 26 1.80 -11.18 -0.19
N ILE A 27 0.76 -10.75 -0.90
CA ILE A 27 0.52 -9.32 -1.16
C ILE A 27 0.02 -8.61 0.11
N ASP A 28 -0.76 -9.30 0.92
CA ASP A 28 -1.19 -8.77 2.22
C ASP A 28 0.01 -8.56 3.15
N VAL A 29 0.94 -9.51 3.21
CA VAL A 29 2.20 -9.39 3.97
C VAL A 29 3.08 -8.29 3.41
N LEU A 30 3.24 -8.21 2.08
CA LEU A 30 4.01 -7.14 1.42
C LEU A 30 3.48 -5.76 1.82
N ARG A 31 2.16 -5.58 1.84
CA ARG A 31 1.54 -4.33 2.28
C ARG A 31 1.88 -3.99 3.73
N LEU A 32 1.88 -4.98 4.63
CA LEU A 32 2.25 -4.78 6.03
C LEU A 32 3.71 -4.38 6.18
N LEU A 33 4.62 -5.02 5.45
CA LEU A 33 6.06 -4.70 5.46
C LEU A 33 6.29 -3.27 4.95
N ILE A 34 5.66 -2.89 3.84
CA ILE A 34 5.77 -1.52 3.31
C ILE A 34 5.16 -0.52 4.29
N CYS A 35 4.04 -0.84 4.95
CA CYS A 35 3.45 0.02 5.98
C CYS A 35 4.43 0.24 7.15
N ALA A 36 5.09 -0.81 7.64
CA ALA A 36 6.11 -0.68 8.68
C ALA A 36 7.29 0.20 8.23
N SER A 37 7.71 0.06 6.97
CA SER A 37 8.77 0.91 6.39
C SER A 37 8.36 2.37 6.25
N VAL A 38 7.07 2.66 6.00
CA VAL A 38 6.55 4.05 6.00
C VAL A 38 6.65 4.66 7.39
N VAL A 39 6.26 3.92 8.44
CA VAL A 39 6.43 4.39 9.81
C VAL A 39 7.91 4.67 10.10
N ALA A 40 8.81 3.76 9.68
CA ALA A 40 10.25 3.96 9.82
C ALA A 40 10.75 5.22 9.08
N THR A 41 10.29 5.46 7.84
CA THR A 41 10.64 6.66 7.08
C THR A 41 10.30 7.93 7.84
N HIS A 42 9.09 7.99 8.40
CA HIS A 42 8.61 9.18 9.10
C HIS A 42 9.24 9.35 10.47
N VAL A 43 9.47 8.27 11.22
CA VAL A 43 10.17 8.36 12.51
C VAL A 43 11.62 8.79 12.30
N VAL A 44 12.36 8.14 11.41
CA VAL A 44 13.78 8.49 11.16
C VAL A 44 13.90 9.92 10.63
N GLY A 45 13.04 10.32 9.70
CA GLY A 45 13.08 11.66 9.11
C GLY A 45 12.70 12.78 10.07
N ASN A 46 11.77 12.55 11.00
CA ASN A 46 11.29 13.60 11.91
C ASN A 46 11.97 13.62 13.28
N ALA A 47 12.50 12.47 13.75
CA ALA A 47 13.18 12.40 15.05
C ALA A 47 14.62 12.96 15.03
N ASN A 48 15.16 13.25 13.85
CA ASN A 48 16.52 13.71 13.65
C ASN A 48 16.57 15.05 12.93
N PRO A 49 17.62 15.88 13.16
CA PRO A 49 17.80 17.12 12.41
C PRO A 49 17.92 16.88 10.90
N LEU A 50 17.31 17.73 10.08
CA LEU A 50 17.36 17.64 8.61
C LEU A 50 18.80 17.76 8.05
N THR A 51 19.72 18.33 8.83
CA THR A 51 21.14 18.43 8.52
C THR A 51 21.94 17.17 8.81
N SER A 52 21.32 16.15 9.43
CA SER A 52 22.01 14.92 9.83
C SER A 52 22.22 13.98 8.64
N VAL A 53 23.48 13.64 8.34
CA VAL A 53 23.84 12.83 7.16
C VAL A 53 23.30 11.39 7.28
N ALA A 54 23.57 10.68 8.36
CA ALA A 54 23.20 9.26 8.50
C ALA A 54 21.68 9.00 8.52
N PRO A 55 20.85 9.74 9.28
CA PRO A 55 19.39 9.59 9.20
C PRO A 55 18.82 9.84 7.81
N ASN A 56 19.29 10.89 7.12
CA ASN A 56 18.84 11.18 5.76
C ASN A 56 19.28 10.10 4.75
N ALA A 57 20.45 9.47 4.93
CA ALA A 57 20.83 8.31 4.12
C ALA A 57 19.85 7.14 4.29
N VAL A 58 19.38 6.88 5.53
CA VAL A 58 18.36 5.86 5.79
C VAL A 58 17.03 6.24 5.15
N VAL A 59 16.59 7.49 5.27
CA VAL A 59 15.36 8.01 4.64
C VAL A 59 15.44 7.85 3.11
N ASN A 60 16.59 8.18 2.51
CA ASN A 60 16.84 7.98 1.07
C ASN A 60 16.58 6.53 0.62
N LEU A 61 17.05 5.56 1.38
CA LEU A 61 16.82 4.14 1.09
C LEU A 61 15.37 3.70 1.32
N LEU A 62 14.61 4.39 2.17
CA LEU A 62 13.21 4.05 2.47
C LEU A 62 12.19 4.69 1.50
N HIS A 63 12.61 5.50 0.55
CA HIS A 63 11.69 6.16 -0.39
C HIS A 63 10.92 5.19 -1.30
N TYR A 64 11.39 3.95 -1.49
CA TYR A 64 10.63 2.92 -2.21
C TYR A 64 9.22 2.68 -1.67
N THR A 65 8.93 3.09 -0.45
CA THR A 65 7.65 2.84 0.23
C THR A 65 6.46 3.44 -0.50
N ARG A 66 6.59 4.64 -1.06
CA ARG A 66 5.55 5.32 -1.83
C ARG A 66 5.23 4.55 -3.10
N GLN A 67 6.26 4.23 -3.87
CA GLN A 67 6.18 3.48 -5.12
C GLN A 67 5.59 2.08 -4.88
N GLY A 68 6.04 1.41 -3.82
CA GLY A 68 5.53 0.10 -3.41
C GLY A 68 4.04 0.10 -3.08
N PHE A 69 3.55 1.14 -2.43
CA PHE A 69 2.11 1.25 -2.15
C PHE A 69 1.27 1.45 -3.42
N PHE A 70 1.71 2.30 -4.38
CA PHE A 70 0.98 2.49 -5.64
C PHE A 70 1.02 1.22 -6.49
N PHE A 71 2.16 0.53 -6.53
CA PHE A 71 2.29 -0.78 -7.17
C PHE A 71 1.29 -1.79 -6.60
N ILE A 72 1.26 -1.98 -5.25
CA ILE A 72 0.34 -2.91 -4.60
C ILE A 72 -1.12 -2.49 -4.80
N SER A 73 -1.41 -1.19 -4.73
CA SER A 73 -2.78 -0.68 -4.91
C SER A 73 -3.32 -1.03 -6.29
N ALA A 74 -2.54 -0.82 -7.33
CA ALA A 74 -2.91 -1.19 -8.69
C ALA A 74 -3.01 -2.71 -8.86
N LEU A 75 -2.04 -3.48 -8.34
CA LEU A 75 -2.04 -4.94 -8.40
C LEU A 75 -3.31 -5.52 -7.77
N VAL A 76 -3.62 -5.11 -6.54
CA VAL A 76 -4.80 -5.61 -5.82
C VAL A 76 -6.10 -5.19 -6.52
N LEU A 77 -6.17 -3.95 -7.02
CA LEU A 77 -7.38 -3.43 -7.63
C LEU A 77 -7.68 -4.11 -8.97
N VAL A 78 -6.65 -4.37 -9.78
CA VAL A 78 -6.78 -5.13 -11.05
C VAL A 78 -7.07 -6.60 -10.77
N HIS A 79 -6.36 -7.23 -9.85
CA HIS A 79 -6.60 -8.65 -9.47
C HIS A 79 -8.02 -8.87 -8.93
N ALA A 80 -8.53 -7.94 -8.12
CA ALA A 80 -9.91 -7.99 -7.61
C ALA A 80 -10.98 -7.67 -8.66
N HIS A 81 -10.58 -7.15 -9.84
CA HIS A 81 -11.50 -6.77 -10.90
C HIS A 81 -11.86 -7.97 -11.79
N SER A 82 -12.77 -8.80 -11.34
CA SER A 82 -13.27 -10.00 -12.05
C SER A 82 -14.30 -9.68 -13.16
N GLY A 83 -14.07 -8.64 -13.99
CA GLY A 83 -14.97 -8.28 -15.10
C GLY A 83 -16.33 -7.67 -14.68
N ARG A 84 -16.67 -7.62 -13.40
CA ARG A 84 -17.88 -6.98 -12.91
C ARG A 84 -17.73 -5.46 -12.95
N LYS A 85 -18.75 -4.75 -13.43
CA LYS A 85 -18.83 -3.29 -13.32
C LYS A 85 -18.72 -2.90 -11.84
N GLY A 86 -17.52 -2.51 -11.40
CA GLY A 86 -17.28 -2.08 -10.02
C GLY A 86 -18.02 -0.77 -9.76
N ASN A 87 -18.64 -0.65 -8.58
CA ASN A 87 -19.26 0.60 -8.18
C ASN A 87 -18.18 1.62 -7.81
N LEU A 88 -17.92 2.59 -8.71
CA LEU A 88 -16.94 3.67 -8.53
C LEU A 88 -17.19 4.43 -7.22
N ARG A 89 -18.45 4.77 -6.91
CA ARG A 89 -18.82 5.47 -5.68
C ARG A 89 -18.36 4.69 -4.43
N LYS A 90 -18.48 3.36 -4.44
CA LYS A 90 -18.02 2.52 -3.33
C LYS A 90 -16.49 2.53 -3.21
N ARG A 91 -15.77 2.51 -4.33
CA ARG A 91 -14.29 2.55 -4.33
C ARG A 91 -13.77 3.89 -3.79
N VAL A 92 -14.31 4.99 -4.31
CA VAL A 92 -13.95 6.34 -3.88
C VAL A 92 -14.32 6.54 -2.40
N SER A 93 -15.47 6.06 -1.93
CA SER A 93 -15.88 6.24 -0.53
C SER A 93 -15.01 5.49 0.47
N VAL A 94 -14.41 4.34 0.10
CA VAL A 94 -13.52 3.57 0.98
C VAL A 94 -12.24 4.35 1.32
N LEU A 95 -11.74 5.15 0.38
CA LEU A 95 -10.54 5.98 0.56
C LEU A 95 -10.90 7.42 0.93
N GLY A 96 -11.90 8.00 0.29
CA GLY A 96 -12.30 9.40 0.47
C GLY A 96 -12.88 9.71 1.83
N VAL A 97 -13.65 8.79 2.45
CA VAL A 97 -14.15 9.01 3.81
C VAL A 97 -13.02 9.08 4.84
N PRO A 98 -12.08 8.13 4.90
CA PRO A 98 -10.88 8.28 5.75
C PRO A 98 -10.06 9.52 5.41
N TYR A 99 -9.93 9.86 4.13
CA TYR A 99 -9.22 11.06 3.69
C TYR A 99 -9.81 12.33 4.35
N LEU A 100 -11.12 12.54 4.22
CA LEU A 100 -11.81 13.69 4.81
C LEU A 100 -11.68 13.72 6.34
N VAL A 101 -11.87 12.56 7.01
CA VAL A 101 -11.78 12.47 8.47
C VAL A 101 -10.37 12.81 8.94
N TRP A 102 -9.34 12.21 8.35
CA TRP A 102 -7.97 12.43 8.79
C TRP A 102 -7.40 13.79 8.38
N SER A 103 -7.78 14.33 7.21
CA SER A 103 -7.46 15.72 6.88
C SER A 103 -8.00 16.68 7.91
N THR A 104 -9.25 16.48 8.37
CA THR A 104 -9.83 17.29 9.45
C THR A 104 -9.07 17.10 10.77
N VAL A 105 -8.71 15.87 11.14
CA VAL A 105 -7.94 15.58 12.36
C VAL A 105 -6.59 16.30 12.31
N TYR A 106 -5.85 16.19 11.17
CA TYR A 106 -4.53 16.81 11.03
C TYR A 106 -4.59 18.34 10.96
N ALA A 107 -5.60 18.92 10.32
CA ALA A 107 -5.81 20.37 10.33
C ALA A 107 -6.06 20.89 11.76
N VAL A 108 -6.83 20.15 12.56
CA VAL A 108 -7.07 20.47 13.98
C VAL A 108 -5.80 20.30 14.81
N ILE A 109 -5.04 19.23 14.62
CA ILE A 109 -3.73 19.03 15.30
C ILE A 109 -2.79 20.19 14.94
N GLY A 110 -2.68 20.56 13.67
CA GLY A 110 -1.86 21.69 13.21
C GLY A 110 -2.27 23.01 13.87
N LEU A 111 -3.56 23.27 14.01
CA LEU A 111 -4.08 24.42 14.72
C LEU A 111 -3.64 24.41 16.20
N PHE A 112 -3.73 23.28 16.90
CA PHE A 112 -3.31 23.21 18.30
C PHE A 112 -1.80 23.38 18.49
N LEU A 113 -0.99 22.85 17.57
CA LEU A 113 0.47 22.96 17.63
C LEU A 113 0.98 24.38 17.38
N ALA A 114 0.26 25.16 16.55
CA ALA A 114 0.62 26.54 16.17
C ALA A 114 -0.57 27.49 16.39
N PHE A 115 -1.21 27.42 17.58
CA PHE A 115 -2.42 28.18 17.85
C PHE A 115 -2.19 29.68 17.80
N SER A 116 -3.02 30.36 17.00
CA SER A 116 -3.24 31.78 17.05
C SER A 116 -4.69 32.08 16.61
N TRP A 117 -5.26 33.19 17.08
CA TRP A 117 -6.60 33.61 16.64
C TRP A 117 -6.67 33.84 15.13
N TRP A 118 -5.56 34.22 14.51
CA TRP A 118 -5.43 34.34 13.07
C TRP A 118 -5.51 32.98 12.37
N SER A 119 -4.79 31.98 12.86
CA SER A 119 -4.82 30.62 12.35
C SER A 119 -6.22 30.02 12.50
N ALA A 120 -6.87 30.24 13.64
CA ALA A 120 -8.23 29.74 13.89
C ALA A 120 -9.26 30.33 12.90
N ARG A 121 -9.19 31.62 12.60
CA ARG A 121 -10.09 32.26 11.61
C ARG A 121 -9.86 31.75 10.18
N ARG A 122 -8.65 31.38 9.85
CA ARG A 122 -8.28 30.88 8.51
C ARG A 122 -8.47 29.37 8.37
N LEU A 123 -8.67 28.64 9.44
CA LEU A 123 -8.76 27.17 9.43
C LEU A 123 -9.69 26.61 8.34
N PRO A 124 -10.92 27.13 8.09
CA PRO A 124 -11.76 26.60 7.02
C PRO A 124 -11.12 26.69 5.63
N TRP A 125 -10.42 27.77 5.34
CA TRP A 125 -9.77 28.00 4.05
C TRP A 125 -8.49 27.23 3.90
N THR A 126 -7.66 27.17 4.95
CA THR A 126 -6.42 26.37 4.94
C THR A 126 -6.71 24.89 4.87
N TRP A 127 -7.74 24.42 5.59
CA TRP A 127 -8.23 23.03 5.49
C TRP A 127 -8.75 22.71 4.08
N LEU A 128 -9.56 23.59 3.46
CA LEU A 128 -10.05 23.34 2.11
C LEU A 128 -8.90 23.28 1.09
N ALA A 129 -7.93 24.19 1.21
CA ALA A 129 -6.73 24.17 0.39
C ALA A 129 -5.92 22.88 0.62
N GLY A 130 -5.76 22.48 1.88
CA GLY A 130 -5.09 21.23 2.28
C GLY A 130 -5.78 19.98 1.73
N LEU A 131 -7.12 19.95 1.74
CA LEU A 131 -7.89 18.89 1.12
C LEU A 131 -7.66 18.78 -0.40
N ILE A 132 -7.58 19.90 -1.10
CA ILE A 132 -7.37 19.90 -2.56
C ILE A 132 -5.94 19.48 -2.90
N GLN A 133 -4.96 19.83 -2.06
CA GLN A 133 -3.54 19.60 -2.31
C GLN A 133 -2.98 18.35 -1.60
N GLY A 134 -3.73 17.75 -0.68
CA GLY A 134 -3.25 16.64 0.15
C GLY A 134 -2.24 17.05 1.22
N THR A 135 -2.28 18.31 1.69
CA THR A 135 -1.25 18.89 2.55
C THR A 135 -1.66 19.09 4.01
N ASP A 136 -2.88 18.69 4.42
CA ASP A 136 -3.32 18.76 5.82
C ASP A 136 -2.44 17.93 6.77
N GLY A 137 -1.80 16.89 6.27
CA GLY A 137 -0.74 16.12 6.91
C GLY A 137 0.26 15.67 5.85
N TYR A 138 1.54 15.64 6.17
CA TYR A 138 2.63 15.36 5.22
C TYR A 138 2.50 14.02 4.47
N HIS A 139 1.69 13.09 4.93
CA HIS A 139 1.41 11.79 4.29
C HIS A 139 0.05 11.75 3.59
N MET A 140 -0.81 12.77 3.76
CA MET A 140 -2.20 12.76 3.26
C MET A 140 -2.28 12.82 1.72
N TYR A 141 -1.26 13.40 1.06
CA TYR A 141 -1.17 13.42 -0.41
C TYR A 141 -1.27 12.01 -1.01
N PHE A 142 -0.68 11.01 -0.35
CA PHE A 142 -0.75 9.63 -0.84
C PHE A 142 -2.20 9.12 -0.90
N LEU A 143 -3.02 9.48 0.09
CA LEU A 143 -4.43 9.10 0.11
C LEU A 143 -5.22 9.83 -0.98
N LEU A 144 -4.90 11.13 -1.22
CA LEU A 144 -5.45 11.91 -2.32
C LEU A 144 -5.14 11.24 -3.67
N VAL A 145 -3.89 10.94 -3.96
CA VAL A 145 -3.46 10.25 -5.20
C VAL A 145 -4.13 8.87 -5.32
N SER A 146 -4.34 8.17 -4.21
CA SER A 146 -5.07 6.90 -4.22
C SER A 146 -6.56 7.07 -4.56
N VAL A 147 -7.18 8.18 -4.16
CA VAL A 147 -8.56 8.55 -4.57
C VAL A 147 -8.57 8.93 -6.05
N GLU A 148 -7.60 9.72 -6.53
CA GLU A 148 -7.44 10.03 -7.96
C GLU A 148 -7.32 8.76 -8.79
N PHE A 149 -6.46 7.82 -8.37
CA PHE A 149 -6.33 6.53 -9.04
C PHE A 149 -7.65 5.75 -9.05
N ALA A 150 -8.40 5.74 -7.94
CA ALA A 150 -9.71 5.08 -7.90
C ALA A 150 -10.70 5.70 -8.90
N VAL A 151 -10.64 7.00 -9.14
CA VAL A 151 -11.47 7.72 -10.13
C VAL A 151 -11.06 7.35 -11.56
N VAL A 152 -9.76 7.37 -11.88
CA VAL A 152 -9.27 7.08 -13.24
C VAL A 152 -9.18 5.57 -13.53
N PHE A 153 -9.43 4.70 -12.56
CA PHE A 153 -9.29 3.26 -12.70
C PHE A 153 -10.03 2.64 -13.90
N PRO A 154 -11.24 3.07 -14.29
CA PRO A 154 -11.89 2.54 -15.49
C PRO A 154 -11.10 2.86 -16.78
N LEU A 155 -10.51 4.05 -16.86
CA LEU A 155 -9.64 4.46 -17.96
C LEU A 155 -8.33 3.67 -17.96
N PHE A 156 -7.75 3.47 -16.79
CA PHE A 156 -6.58 2.63 -16.60
C PHE A 156 -6.80 1.18 -17.07
N LEU A 157 -7.95 0.58 -16.78
CA LEU A 157 -8.30 -0.75 -17.31
C LEU A 157 -8.41 -0.75 -18.85
N LYS A 158 -8.97 0.30 -19.45
CA LYS A 158 -9.00 0.43 -20.91
C LYS A 158 -7.60 0.49 -21.50
N LEU A 159 -6.68 1.23 -20.86
CA LEU A 159 -5.27 1.29 -21.26
C LEU A 159 -4.63 -0.11 -21.24
N LEU A 160 -4.75 -0.85 -20.14
CA LEU A 160 -4.22 -2.22 -20.02
C LEU A 160 -4.82 -3.16 -21.07
N HIS A 161 -6.10 -3.02 -21.40
CA HIS A 161 -6.75 -3.83 -22.44
C HIS A 161 -6.31 -3.43 -23.84
N ALA A 162 -6.18 -2.14 -24.13
CA ALA A 162 -5.75 -1.63 -25.44
C ALA A 162 -4.30 -2.00 -25.76
N THR A 163 -3.46 -2.15 -24.72
CA THR A 163 -2.04 -2.50 -24.87
C THR A 163 -1.77 -4.00 -24.70
N ARG A 164 -2.78 -4.87 -24.80
CA ARG A 164 -2.61 -6.33 -24.75
C ARG A 164 -1.60 -6.79 -25.82
N GLY A 165 -0.67 -7.64 -25.39
CA GLY A 165 0.44 -8.08 -26.26
C GLY A 165 1.66 -7.15 -26.25
N HIS A 166 1.52 -5.89 -25.80
CA HIS A 166 2.57 -4.88 -25.78
C HIS A 166 2.86 -4.34 -24.36
N HIS A 167 2.53 -5.09 -23.30
CA HIS A 167 2.75 -4.65 -21.91
C HIS A 167 4.23 -4.39 -21.60
N GLY A 168 5.17 -5.08 -22.27
CA GLY A 168 6.60 -4.78 -22.15
C GLY A 168 6.95 -3.39 -22.67
N LEU A 169 6.40 -2.99 -23.83
CA LEU A 169 6.59 -1.64 -24.36
C LEU A 169 5.93 -0.59 -23.47
N LEU A 170 4.71 -0.86 -22.97
CA LEU A 170 4.03 0.02 -22.03
C LEU A 170 4.86 0.27 -20.77
N LEU A 171 5.47 -0.78 -20.19
CA LEU A 171 6.37 -0.66 -19.04
C LEU A 171 7.64 0.13 -19.39
N ALA A 172 8.26 -0.12 -20.54
CA ALA A 172 9.45 0.60 -20.96
C ALA A 172 9.18 2.09 -21.15
N VAL A 173 8.12 2.44 -21.88
CA VAL A 173 7.74 3.84 -22.14
C VAL A 173 7.38 4.55 -20.81
N SER A 174 6.52 3.93 -19.98
CA SER A 174 6.13 4.54 -18.71
C SER A 174 7.31 4.66 -17.74
N GLY A 175 8.25 3.72 -17.74
CA GLY A 175 9.48 3.79 -16.95
C GLY A 175 10.42 4.90 -17.42
N LEU A 176 10.56 5.10 -18.74
CA LEU A 176 11.33 6.22 -19.29
C LEU A 176 10.70 7.58 -18.94
N VAL A 177 9.37 7.68 -19.01
CA VAL A 177 8.64 8.89 -18.59
C VAL A 177 8.88 9.16 -17.09
N GLU A 178 8.80 8.14 -16.25
CA GLU A 178 9.06 8.25 -14.80
C GLU A 178 10.49 8.74 -14.54
N LEU A 179 11.50 8.12 -15.18
CA LEU A 179 12.89 8.54 -15.05
C LEU A 179 13.10 9.97 -15.54
N GLY A 180 12.48 10.36 -16.65
CA GLY A 180 12.54 11.73 -17.18
C GLY A 180 11.92 12.74 -16.23
N LEU A 181 10.75 12.46 -15.66
CA LEU A 181 10.10 13.31 -14.66
C LEU A 181 10.97 13.46 -13.40
N MET A 182 11.53 12.36 -12.89
CA MET A 182 12.40 12.40 -11.71
C MET A 182 13.69 13.15 -11.98
N ALA A 183 14.30 13.00 -13.17
CA ALA A 183 15.47 13.76 -13.57
C ALA A 183 15.15 15.26 -13.70
N LEU A 184 14.01 15.59 -14.27
CA LEU A 184 13.53 16.98 -14.37
C LEU A 184 13.38 17.61 -12.97
N TYR A 185 12.77 16.86 -12.05
CA TYR A 185 12.57 17.32 -10.68
C TYR A 185 13.86 17.49 -9.88
N HIS A 186 14.82 16.60 -10.09
CA HIS A 186 16.04 16.58 -9.30
C HIS A 186 17.10 17.54 -9.83
N TYR A 187 17.28 17.61 -11.16
CA TYR A 187 18.39 18.34 -11.78
C TYR A 187 18.00 19.69 -12.36
N VAL A 188 16.70 19.95 -12.56
CA VAL A 188 16.25 21.21 -13.15
C VAL A 188 15.51 22.04 -12.11
N TYR A 189 16.01 23.25 -11.85
CA TYR A 189 15.27 24.20 -11.02
C TYR A 189 14.02 24.64 -11.78
N LEU A 190 12.87 24.22 -11.30
CA LEU A 190 11.58 24.62 -11.83
C LEU A 190 10.94 25.62 -10.86
N PRO A 191 10.61 26.84 -11.29
CA PRO A 191 9.97 27.84 -10.42
C PRO A 191 8.61 27.32 -9.94
N ASP A 192 8.10 27.85 -8.84
CA ASP A 192 6.78 27.49 -8.34
C ASP A 192 5.70 27.80 -9.36
N GLY A 193 4.80 26.82 -9.59
CA GLY A 193 3.75 26.97 -10.60
C GLY A 193 2.80 25.80 -10.66
N TRP A 194 1.79 25.89 -11.52
CA TRP A 194 0.74 24.89 -11.74
C TRP A 194 1.30 23.48 -12.06
N TRP A 195 2.46 23.41 -12.68
CA TRP A 195 3.10 22.14 -13.04
C TRP A 195 3.44 21.26 -11.82
N ARG A 196 3.68 21.87 -10.63
CA ARG A 196 3.84 21.09 -9.37
C ARG A 196 2.60 20.32 -8.98
N SER A 197 1.41 20.84 -9.28
CA SER A 197 0.17 20.13 -9.06
C SER A 197 -0.03 18.99 -10.04
N VAL A 198 0.58 19.05 -11.24
CA VAL A 198 0.43 18.03 -12.28
C VAL A 198 1.50 16.94 -12.19
N ALA A 199 2.72 17.29 -11.82
CA ALA A 199 3.86 16.38 -11.84
C ALA A 199 4.56 16.23 -10.48
N GLY A 200 4.11 16.93 -9.43
CA GLY A 200 4.66 16.87 -8.07
C GLY A 200 4.30 15.62 -7.30
N GLU A 201 4.86 15.49 -6.11
CA GLU A 201 4.65 14.35 -5.20
C GLU A 201 3.18 14.07 -4.88
N SER A 202 2.32 15.09 -4.97
CA SER A 202 0.88 14.98 -4.71
C SER A 202 0.07 14.64 -5.97
N SER A 203 0.70 14.22 -7.07
CA SER A 203 0.03 13.91 -8.34
C SER A 203 0.19 12.46 -8.75
N LEU A 204 -0.85 11.86 -9.32
CA LEU A 204 -0.82 10.51 -9.86
C LEU A 204 0.22 10.34 -10.99
N THR A 205 0.54 11.40 -11.72
CA THR A 205 1.53 11.37 -12.81
C THR A 205 2.94 11.05 -12.32
N ALA A 206 3.30 11.47 -11.10
CA ALA A 206 4.57 11.12 -10.47
C ALA A 206 4.68 9.65 -10.05
N TYR A 207 3.61 8.87 -10.18
CA TYR A 207 3.56 7.45 -9.82
C TYR A 207 2.98 6.58 -10.93
N GLN A 208 2.86 7.13 -12.14
CA GLN A 208 2.19 6.47 -13.27
C GLN A 208 2.84 5.12 -13.62
N PHE A 209 4.17 5.03 -13.59
CA PHE A 209 4.89 3.80 -13.85
C PHE A 209 4.54 2.71 -12.82
N TRP A 210 4.45 3.06 -11.55
CA TRP A 210 4.18 2.10 -10.46
C TRP A 210 2.78 1.55 -10.51
N VAL A 211 1.82 2.39 -10.88
CA VAL A 211 0.43 1.97 -11.12
C VAL A 211 0.36 1.04 -12.33
N ILE A 212 1.05 1.38 -13.43
CA ILE A 212 1.10 0.55 -14.63
C ILE A 212 1.80 -0.77 -14.33
N ALA A 213 2.95 -0.75 -13.66
CA ALA A 213 3.69 -1.95 -13.28
C ALA A 213 2.87 -2.88 -12.38
N GLY A 214 2.16 -2.33 -11.39
CA GLY A 214 1.25 -3.10 -10.52
C GLY A 214 0.09 -3.72 -11.29
N GLY A 215 -0.51 -2.99 -12.23
CA GLY A 215 -1.58 -3.50 -13.09
C GLY A 215 -1.11 -4.61 -14.03
N VAL A 216 0.04 -4.44 -14.67
CA VAL A 216 0.66 -5.47 -15.53
C VAL A 216 1.05 -6.70 -14.71
N ALA A 217 1.63 -6.51 -13.52
CA ALA A 217 1.96 -7.61 -12.62
C ALA A 217 0.70 -8.40 -12.20
N ALA A 218 -0.44 -7.74 -12.00
CA ALA A 218 -1.71 -8.40 -11.71
C ALA A 218 -2.22 -9.26 -12.88
N LEU A 219 -2.11 -8.76 -14.12
CA LEU A 219 -2.53 -9.49 -15.31
C LEU A 219 -1.62 -10.70 -15.63
N HIS A 220 -0.37 -10.64 -15.23
CA HIS A 220 0.65 -11.68 -15.45
C HIS A 220 1.18 -12.26 -14.14
N PHE A 221 0.31 -12.38 -13.13
CA PHE A 221 0.72 -12.66 -11.75
C PHE A 221 1.56 -13.94 -11.61
N ASP A 222 1.18 -15.01 -12.27
CA ASP A 222 1.92 -16.28 -12.20
C ASP A 222 3.34 -16.15 -12.79
N ARG A 223 3.49 -15.43 -13.90
CA ARG A 223 4.80 -15.15 -14.49
C ARG A 223 5.65 -14.25 -13.58
N PHE A 224 5.03 -13.21 -13.01
CA PHE A 224 5.69 -12.31 -12.05
C PHE A 224 6.18 -13.08 -10.83
N HIS A 225 5.33 -13.92 -10.25
CA HIS A 225 5.68 -14.76 -9.10
C HIS A 225 6.80 -15.76 -9.44
N ALA A 226 6.66 -16.51 -10.54
CA ALA A 226 7.64 -17.50 -10.97
C ALA A 226 8.99 -16.87 -11.27
N TRP A 227 9.01 -15.71 -11.94
CA TRP A 227 10.26 -15.01 -12.25
C TRP A 227 11.00 -14.56 -10.99
N LEU A 228 10.32 -13.88 -10.04
CA LEU A 228 10.94 -13.42 -8.81
C LEU A 228 11.47 -14.58 -7.95
N THR A 229 10.68 -15.65 -7.80
CA THR A 229 11.06 -16.80 -6.99
C THR A 229 12.16 -17.63 -7.64
N GLY A 230 12.21 -17.69 -8.97
CA GLY A 230 13.27 -18.35 -9.73
C GLY A 230 14.59 -17.57 -9.74
N HIS A 231 14.55 -16.24 -9.67
CA HIS A 231 15.73 -15.37 -9.74
C HIS A 231 16.06 -14.66 -8.41
N ARG A 232 15.79 -15.35 -7.30
CA ARG A 232 15.94 -14.76 -5.93
C ARG A 232 17.32 -14.17 -5.66
N LEU A 233 18.38 -14.83 -6.10
CA LEU A 233 19.75 -14.33 -5.92
C LEU A 233 19.94 -13.01 -6.66
N LEU A 234 19.52 -12.94 -7.93
CA LEU A 234 19.57 -11.71 -8.72
C LEU A 234 18.81 -10.57 -8.03
N VAL A 235 17.62 -10.84 -7.50
CA VAL A 235 16.80 -9.81 -6.81
C VAL A 235 17.50 -9.28 -5.56
N TRP A 236 18.09 -10.15 -4.74
CA TRP A 236 18.83 -9.72 -3.54
C TRP A 236 20.13 -9.01 -3.90
N SER A 237 20.87 -9.50 -4.90
CA SER A 237 22.11 -8.85 -5.38
C SER A 237 21.81 -7.47 -5.98
N ALA A 238 20.71 -7.35 -6.74
CA ALA A 238 20.25 -6.06 -7.27
C ALA A 238 19.88 -5.08 -6.15
N LEU A 239 19.20 -5.55 -5.08
CA LEU A 239 18.90 -4.69 -3.93
C LEU A 239 20.19 -4.17 -3.29
N VAL A 240 21.16 -5.03 -3.00
CA VAL A 240 22.44 -4.62 -2.40
C VAL A 240 23.16 -3.63 -3.30
N LEU A 241 23.28 -3.92 -4.58
CA LEU A 241 23.94 -3.06 -5.56
C LEU A 241 23.28 -1.67 -5.63
N VAL A 242 21.95 -1.63 -5.73
CA VAL A 242 21.24 -0.36 -5.89
C VAL A 242 21.18 0.42 -4.57
N CYS A 243 21.09 -0.24 -3.41
CA CYS A 243 21.24 0.43 -2.13
C CYS A 243 22.63 1.07 -1.97
N THR A 244 23.68 0.35 -2.36
CA THR A 244 25.06 0.88 -2.37
C THR A 244 25.19 2.08 -3.31
N ALA A 245 24.67 1.97 -4.54
CA ALA A 245 24.70 3.06 -5.51
C ALA A 245 23.90 4.28 -5.03
N ALA A 246 22.69 4.09 -4.50
CA ALA A 246 21.85 5.17 -3.97
C ALA A 246 22.53 5.88 -2.79
N THR A 247 23.19 5.12 -1.90
CA THR A 247 23.95 5.71 -0.79
C THR A 247 25.18 6.46 -1.31
N ALA A 248 25.90 5.91 -2.30
CA ALA A 248 27.06 6.57 -2.87
C ALA A 248 26.70 7.88 -3.60
N ILE A 249 25.59 7.90 -4.36
CA ILE A 249 25.07 9.12 -5.01
C ILE A 249 24.70 10.14 -3.93
N TYR A 250 23.96 9.76 -2.92
CA TYR A 250 23.56 10.63 -1.81
C TYR A 250 24.80 11.26 -1.13
N LEU A 251 25.81 10.46 -0.78
CA LEU A 251 27.02 10.94 -0.15
C LEU A 251 27.84 11.86 -1.07
N ALA A 252 27.84 11.57 -2.37
CA ALA A 252 28.52 12.42 -3.35
C ALA A 252 27.83 13.79 -3.49
N ASP A 253 26.49 13.84 -3.44
CA ASP A 253 25.74 15.10 -3.49
C ASP A 253 25.99 15.93 -2.24
N VAL A 254 25.98 15.31 -1.07
CA VAL A 254 26.35 15.98 0.20
C VAL A 254 27.81 16.50 0.15
N ALA A 255 28.75 15.72 -0.40
CA ALA A 255 30.14 16.12 -0.55
C ALA A 255 30.32 17.28 -1.54
N ARG A 256 29.41 17.47 -2.51
CA ARG A 256 29.35 18.60 -3.44
C ARG A 256 28.73 19.86 -2.82
N GLY A 257 28.26 19.79 -1.57
CA GLY A 257 27.68 20.92 -0.86
C GLY A 257 26.15 20.96 -0.80
N GLU A 258 25.47 19.93 -1.33
CA GLU A 258 24.03 19.82 -1.16
C GLU A 258 23.66 19.52 0.29
N THR A 259 22.52 20.03 0.76
CA THR A 259 22.06 19.68 2.10
C THR A 259 21.63 18.21 2.16
N PRO A 260 21.84 17.51 3.31
CA PRO A 260 21.41 16.13 3.46
C PRO A 260 19.93 15.91 3.16
N GLU A 261 19.07 16.87 3.50
CA GLU A 261 17.64 16.87 3.18
C GLU A 261 17.39 16.90 1.67
N TYR A 262 18.11 17.79 0.95
CA TYR A 262 17.96 17.89 -0.50
C TYR A 262 18.48 16.65 -1.21
N ALA A 263 19.67 16.19 -0.85
CA ALA A 263 20.31 15.00 -1.43
C ALA A 263 19.49 13.71 -1.20
N SER A 264 18.65 13.67 -0.14
CA SER A 264 17.76 12.53 0.19
C SER A 264 16.33 12.69 -0.34
N ARG A 265 16.05 13.61 -1.26
CA ARG A 265 14.68 13.77 -1.80
C ARG A 265 14.16 12.51 -2.48
N SER A 266 12.85 12.32 -2.42
CA SER A 266 12.20 11.14 -2.97
C SER A 266 12.10 11.09 -4.49
N LEU A 267 11.99 12.28 -5.14
CA LEU A 267 11.89 12.39 -6.60
C LEU A 267 13.29 12.56 -7.21
N GLN A 268 14.02 11.46 -7.32
CA GLN A 268 15.33 11.38 -7.97
C GLN A 268 15.44 10.09 -8.78
N PRO A 269 16.19 10.07 -9.89
CA PRO A 269 16.21 8.94 -10.81
C PRO A 269 16.61 7.61 -10.16
N VAL A 270 17.51 7.61 -9.18
CA VAL A 270 17.97 6.40 -8.48
C VAL A 270 16.85 5.73 -7.67
N THR A 271 15.79 6.46 -7.32
CA THR A 271 14.63 5.89 -6.60
C THR A 271 13.88 4.86 -7.45
N VAL A 272 13.94 4.94 -8.79
CA VAL A 272 13.27 3.95 -9.67
C VAL A 272 13.90 2.57 -9.54
N PRO A 273 15.20 2.35 -9.84
CA PRO A 273 15.81 1.05 -9.65
C PRO A 273 15.81 0.59 -8.19
N LEU A 274 15.97 1.50 -7.23
CA LEU A 274 15.86 1.20 -5.80
C LEU A 274 14.48 0.60 -5.46
N SER A 275 13.41 1.22 -5.92
CA SER A 275 12.05 0.76 -5.65
C SER A 275 11.74 -0.57 -6.34
N LEU A 276 12.21 -0.79 -7.58
CA LEU A 276 12.06 -2.07 -8.27
C LEU A 276 12.73 -3.20 -7.49
N ALA A 277 13.98 -3.00 -7.07
CA ALA A 277 14.75 -3.99 -6.32
C ALA A 277 14.13 -4.23 -4.92
N ALA A 278 13.73 -3.17 -4.21
CA ALA A 278 13.12 -3.27 -2.90
C ALA A 278 11.75 -3.96 -2.95
N ILE A 279 10.87 -3.61 -3.88
CA ILE A 279 9.56 -4.27 -4.05
C ILE A 279 9.76 -5.76 -4.34
N GLY A 280 10.70 -6.11 -5.23
CA GLY A 280 11.03 -7.50 -5.54
C GLY A 280 11.53 -8.29 -4.33
N ALA A 281 12.49 -7.73 -3.58
CA ALA A 281 13.05 -8.35 -2.39
C ALA A 281 12.02 -8.50 -1.26
N PHE A 282 11.23 -7.45 -0.98
CA PHE A 282 10.16 -7.52 0.01
C PHE A 282 9.03 -8.47 -0.42
N TYR A 283 8.78 -8.60 -1.74
CA TYR A 283 7.88 -9.64 -2.24
C TYR A 283 8.40 -11.04 -1.93
N LEU A 284 9.67 -11.33 -2.19
CA LEU A 284 10.29 -12.62 -1.84
C LEU A 284 10.22 -12.90 -0.34
N LEU A 285 10.47 -11.88 0.50
CA LEU A 285 10.31 -11.98 1.95
C LEU A 285 8.85 -12.27 2.32
N SER A 286 7.91 -11.58 1.68
CA SER A 286 6.48 -11.75 1.94
C SER A 286 5.99 -13.15 1.57
N VAL A 287 6.51 -13.77 0.51
CA VAL A 287 6.22 -15.16 0.14
C VAL A 287 6.66 -16.12 1.25
N ARG A 288 7.86 -15.92 1.81
CA ARG A 288 8.37 -16.74 2.93
C ARG A 288 7.53 -16.57 4.19
N ILE A 289 7.20 -15.33 4.55
CA ILE A 289 6.37 -15.04 5.74
C ILE A 289 4.95 -15.59 5.55
N ALA A 290 4.35 -15.46 4.38
CA ALA A 290 3.02 -16.00 4.08
C ALA A 290 2.97 -17.54 4.12
N ALA A 291 4.11 -18.21 3.93
CA ALA A 291 4.23 -19.66 4.02
C ALA A 291 4.28 -20.19 5.47
N ILE A 292 4.43 -19.32 6.47
CA ILE A 292 4.46 -19.72 7.88
C ILE A 292 3.11 -20.33 8.26
N ARG A 293 3.13 -21.60 8.71
CA ARG A 293 1.92 -22.36 9.05
C ARG A 293 1.52 -22.24 10.53
N GLN A 294 2.40 -21.72 11.38
CA GLN A 294 2.14 -21.61 12.82
C GLN A 294 0.89 -20.75 13.09
N PRO A 295 -0.12 -21.25 13.81
CA PRO A 295 -1.42 -20.56 13.94
C PRO A 295 -1.34 -19.19 14.63
N ALA A 296 -0.42 -19.03 15.59
CA ALA A 296 -0.21 -17.76 16.28
C ALA A 296 0.37 -16.70 15.33
N ALA A 297 1.41 -17.05 14.56
CA ALA A 297 2.02 -16.14 13.58
C ALA A 297 1.03 -15.74 12.48
N ARG A 298 0.23 -16.69 11.96
CA ARG A 298 -0.83 -16.36 10.99
C ARG A 298 -1.85 -15.40 11.54
N ARG A 299 -2.31 -15.59 12.77
CA ARG A 299 -3.23 -14.64 13.43
C ARG A 299 -2.62 -13.25 13.57
N MET A 300 -1.34 -13.13 13.92
CA MET A 300 -0.63 -11.87 14.00
C MET A 300 -0.52 -11.19 12.62
N ILE A 301 -0.14 -11.93 11.58
CA ILE A 301 -0.04 -11.44 10.20
C ILE A 301 -1.40 -10.96 9.71
N ASP A 302 -2.46 -11.76 9.88
CA ASP A 302 -3.81 -11.40 9.47
C ASP A 302 -4.33 -10.16 10.23
N PHE A 303 -4.01 -10.06 11.51
CA PHE A 303 -4.35 -8.92 12.35
C PHE A 303 -3.61 -7.65 11.90
N GLY A 304 -2.28 -7.72 11.71
CA GLY A 304 -1.47 -6.60 11.22
C GLY A 304 -1.93 -6.12 9.84
N THR A 305 -2.17 -7.06 8.92
CA THR A 305 -2.71 -6.74 7.58
C THR A 305 -4.09 -6.08 7.65
N TYR A 306 -4.95 -6.55 8.55
CA TYR A 306 -6.25 -5.93 8.78
C TYR A 306 -6.12 -4.49 9.25
N LEU A 307 -5.16 -4.19 10.12
CA LEU A 307 -4.94 -2.87 10.72
C LEU A 307 -4.05 -1.94 9.90
N SER A 308 -3.32 -2.44 8.88
CA SER A 308 -2.27 -1.70 8.17
C SER A 308 -2.71 -0.31 7.68
N PHE A 309 -3.94 -0.17 7.19
CA PHE A 309 -4.45 1.12 6.75
C PHE A 309 -4.73 2.07 7.91
N GLY A 310 -5.24 1.57 9.03
CA GLY A 310 -5.42 2.37 10.26
C GLY A 310 -4.08 2.78 10.88
N ILE A 311 -3.07 1.90 10.87
CA ILE A 311 -1.70 2.21 11.29
C ILE A 311 -1.15 3.35 10.45
N TYR A 312 -1.24 3.23 9.11
CA TYR A 312 -0.82 4.27 8.19
C TYR A 312 -1.49 5.63 8.47
N LEU A 313 -2.77 5.64 8.79
CA LEU A 313 -3.50 6.89 9.03
C LEU A 313 -3.19 7.54 10.38
N SER A 314 -2.91 6.74 11.42
CA SER A 314 -2.80 7.24 12.80
C SER A 314 -1.36 7.52 13.26
N HIS A 315 -0.35 6.83 12.70
CA HIS A 315 1.03 6.95 13.20
C HIS A 315 1.58 8.38 13.20
N PRO A 316 1.31 9.29 12.22
CA PRO A 316 1.91 10.61 12.29
C PRO A 316 1.33 11.47 13.43
N ALA A 317 0.05 11.27 13.77
CA ALA A 317 -0.54 11.96 14.92
C ALA A 317 0.12 11.54 16.24
N LEU A 318 0.44 10.25 16.35
CA LEU A 318 1.15 9.69 17.51
C LEU A 318 2.61 10.13 17.53
N LEU A 319 3.26 10.13 16.36
CA LEU A 319 4.62 10.62 16.20
C LEU A 319 4.75 12.09 16.63
N PHE A 320 3.80 12.95 16.33
CA PHE A 320 3.81 14.35 16.82
C PHE A 320 3.87 14.41 18.35
N GLY A 321 3.10 13.57 19.04
CA GLY A 321 3.18 13.45 20.51
C GLY A 321 4.55 12.97 21.00
N LEU A 322 5.13 11.96 20.34
CA LEU A 322 6.44 11.45 20.68
C LEU A 322 7.56 12.47 20.42
N LEU A 323 7.48 13.23 19.34
CA LEU A 323 8.41 14.32 19.03
C LEU A 323 8.33 15.44 20.07
N TYR A 324 7.15 15.74 20.59
CA TYR A 324 7.00 16.67 21.70
C TYR A 324 7.67 16.13 22.97
N LEU A 325 7.45 14.84 23.30
CA LEU A 325 8.11 14.19 24.45
C LEU A 325 9.63 14.11 24.27
N GLN A 326 10.12 13.89 23.04
CA GLN A 326 11.56 13.90 22.76
C GLN A 326 12.24 15.22 23.16
N LYS A 327 11.57 16.36 22.99
CA LYS A 327 12.08 17.69 23.39
C LYS A 327 12.25 17.83 24.92
N LEU A 328 11.56 17.00 25.69
CA LEU A 328 11.63 17.00 27.15
C LEU A 328 12.72 16.07 27.70
N LEU A 329 13.40 15.30 26.81
CA LEU A 329 14.45 14.38 27.25
C LEU A 329 15.68 15.14 27.77
N PRO A 330 16.32 14.63 28.83
CA PRO A 330 17.60 15.16 29.29
C PRO A 330 18.66 15.15 28.19
N ALA A 331 19.52 16.17 28.15
CA ALA A 331 20.54 16.31 27.11
C ALA A 331 21.47 15.08 26.97
N ALA A 332 21.71 14.34 28.04
CA ALA A 332 22.49 13.10 28.00
C ALA A 332 21.80 11.99 27.19
N MET A 333 20.46 11.88 27.28
CA MET A 333 19.67 10.93 26.50
C MET A 333 19.47 11.40 25.07
N ALA A 334 19.25 12.71 24.87
CA ALA A 334 19.09 13.29 23.53
C ALA A 334 20.34 13.09 22.65
N ARG A 335 21.53 12.99 23.25
CA ARG A 335 22.79 12.68 22.52
C ARG A 335 22.84 11.25 21.97
N GLN A 336 22.01 10.34 22.48
CA GLN A 336 21.91 8.96 21.98
C GLN A 336 20.88 8.86 20.83
N ALA A 337 21.04 9.67 19.79
CA ALA A 337 20.06 9.84 18.72
C ALA A 337 19.58 8.53 18.08
N VAL A 338 20.49 7.57 17.85
CA VAL A 338 20.14 6.26 17.29
C VAL A 338 19.22 5.47 18.23
N ALA A 339 19.57 5.38 19.52
CA ALA A 339 18.76 4.66 20.50
C ALA A 339 17.39 5.31 20.68
N VAL A 340 17.32 6.64 20.76
CA VAL A 340 16.06 7.39 20.83
C VAL A 340 15.20 7.14 19.61
N THR A 341 15.78 7.21 18.40
CA THR A 341 15.06 6.94 17.15
C THR A 341 14.50 5.51 17.08
N LEU A 342 15.29 4.52 17.51
CA LEU A 342 14.84 3.12 17.54
C LEU A 342 13.71 2.90 18.55
N VAL A 343 13.82 3.48 19.74
CA VAL A 343 12.75 3.43 20.75
C VAL A 343 11.48 4.12 20.21
N MET A 344 11.62 5.30 19.63
CA MET A 344 10.48 6.01 19.02
C MET A 344 9.83 5.19 17.91
N LEU A 345 10.60 4.51 17.06
CA LEU A 345 10.09 3.65 16.00
C LEU A 345 9.23 2.50 16.57
N VAL A 346 9.73 1.82 17.59
CA VAL A 346 9.01 0.71 18.24
C VAL A 346 7.75 1.23 18.94
N VAL A 347 7.85 2.33 19.66
CA VAL A 347 6.74 2.92 20.42
C VAL A 347 5.67 3.47 19.47
N ASP A 348 6.06 4.22 18.44
CA ASP A 348 5.10 4.77 17.46
C ASP A 348 4.34 3.66 16.73
N PHE A 349 5.06 2.63 16.26
CA PHE A 349 4.43 1.50 15.61
C PHE A 349 3.47 0.74 16.53
N ALA A 350 3.86 0.50 17.78
CA ALA A 350 3.02 -0.17 18.79
C ALA A 350 1.77 0.65 19.13
N LEU A 351 1.93 1.96 19.33
CA LEU A 351 0.81 2.88 19.56
C LEU A 351 -0.13 2.97 18.36
N ALA A 352 0.41 2.99 17.13
CA ALA A 352 -0.39 3.01 15.91
C ALA A 352 -1.19 1.70 15.73
N VAL A 353 -0.61 0.54 16.05
CA VAL A 353 -1.32 -0.74 16.09
C VAL A 353 -2.44 -0.71 17.12
N LEU A 354 -2.16 -0.21 18.33
CA LEU A 354 -3.17 -0.10 19.40
C LEU A 354 -4.29 0.85 19.00
N ALA A 355 -3.96 2.04 18.49
CA ALA A 355 -4.94 3.02 18.03
C ALA A 355 -5.83 2.45 16.91
N ALA A 356 -5.24 1.83 15.89
CA ALA A 356 -5.98 1.19 14.80
C ALA A 356 -6.88 0.06 15.31
N ALA A 357 -6.42 -0.74 16.28
CA ALA A 357 -7.20 -1.79 16.91
C ALA A 357 -8.41 -1.22 17.68
N LEU A 358 -8.21 -0.16 18.46
CA LEU A 358 -9.28 0.53 19.18
C LEU A 358 -10.28 1.16 18.21
N PHE A 359 -9.82 1.92 17.22
CA PHE A 359 -10.67 2.56 16.22
C PHE A 359 -11.50 1.56 15.42
N SER A 360 -10.95 0.36 15.12
CA SER A 360 -11.67 -0.69 14.42
C SER A 360 -12.91 -1.23 15.18
N ARG A 361 -12.99 -1.00 16.50
CA ARG A 361 -14.10 -1.42 17.36
C ARG A 361 -15.18 -0.34 17.50
N THR A 362 -14.90 0.90 17.11
CA THR A 362 -15.82 2.03 17.24
C THR A 362 -16.85 2.09 16.11
N ARG A 363 -17.90 2.87 16.28
CA ARG A 363 -18.88 3.20 15.21
C ARG A 363 -18.24 4.00 14.06
N TRP A 364 -17.14 4.68 14.33
CA TRP A 364 -16.40 5.51 13.39
C TRP A 364 -15.34 4.74 12.60
N SER A 365 -15.27 3.41 12.73
CA SER A 365 -14.24 2.56 12.11
C SER A 365 -14.11 2.76 10.60
N LYS A 366 -15.18 3.07 9.86
CA LYS A 366 -15.11 3.37 8.42
C LYS A 366 -14.29 4.62 8.13
N GLY A 367 -14.43 5.67 8.93
CA GLY A 367 -13.65 6.90 8.79
C GLY A 367 -12.24 6.79 9.33
N LEU A 368 -12.04 6.07 10.45
CA LEU A 368 -10.76 6.02 11.14
C LEU A 368 -9.81 4.92 10.62
N VAL A 369 -10.34 3.80 10.14
CA VAL A 369 -9.53 2.67 9.64
C VAL A 369 -9.98 2.15 8.27
N GLY A 370 -10.88 2.85 7.58
CA GLY A 370 -11.36 2.50 6.24
C GLY A 370 -12.16 1.19 6.14
N ARG A 371 -12.58 0.62 7.26
CA ARG A 371 -13.25 -0.70 7.32
C ARG A 371 -14.50 -0.68 8.20
N PRO A 372 -15.48 -1.55 7.94
CA PRO A 372 -16.63 -1.71 8.84
C PRO A 372 -16.18 -2.14 10.24
N ARG A 373 -16.97 -1.75 11.25
CA ARG A 373 -16.75 -2.12 12.65
C ARG A 373 -16.57 -3.62 12.81
N ARG A 374 -15.52 -4.03 13.52
CA ARG A 374 -15.28 -5.42 13.91
C ARG A 374 -16.25 -5.79 15.04
N ARG A 375 -17.18 -6.70 14.80
CA ARG A 375 -18.05 -7.25 15.84
C ARG A 375 -17.26 -8.25 16.68
N ALA A 376 -17.43 -8.21 18.02
CA ALA A 376 -16.92 -9.27 18.90
C ALA A 376 -17.61 -10.57 18.50
N GLY A 377 -16.84 -11.61 18.13
CA GLY A 377 -17.37 -12.89 17.64
C GLY A 377 -17.05 -13.24 16.18
N ALA A 378 -16.78 -12.26 15.31
CA ALA A 378 -16.46 -12.54 13.90
C ALA A 378 -15.14 -13.31 13.67
N ALA A 379 -14.31 -13.45 14.71
CA ALA A 379 -13.11 -14.29 14.65
C ALA A 379 -13.43 -15.80 14.73
N ALA A 380 -14.56 -16.17 15.34
CA ALA A 380 -14.98 -17.56 15.45
C ALA A 380 -15.67 -18.08 14.17
N ASP A 381 -16.30 -17.18 13.39
CA ASP A 381 -16.96 -17.55 12.14
C ASP A 381 -15.99 -17.65 10.95
N ALA A 382 -14.86 -16.94 10.98
CA ALA A 382 -13.84 -17.06 9.93
C ALA A 382 -13.08 -18.41 9.99
N SER A 383 -13.08 -19.09 11.12
CA SER A 383 -12.52 -20.45 11.28
C SER A 383 -13.50 -21.55 10.88
N ARG A 384 -14.76 -21.22 10.69
CA ARG A 384 -15.81 -22.10 10.12
C ARG A 384 -16.00 -21.80 8.64
N SER A 385 -14.95 -21.85 7.85
CA SER A 385 -15.10 -22.10 6.42
C SER A 385 -15.74 -23.49 6.27
N PRO A 386 -16.77 -23.67 5.44
CA PRO A 386 -17.29 -25.00 5.21
C PRO A 386 -16.12 -25.87 4.74
N GLN A 387 -15.81 -26.94 5.50
CA GLN A 387 -15.02 -28.03 4.96
C GLN A 387 -15.69 -28.38 3.64
N VAL A 388 -14.92 -28.31 2.55
CA VAL A 388 -15.32 -28.90 1.28
C VAL A 388 -15.68 -30.35 1.65
N ALA A 389 -16.96 -30.70 1.57
CA ALA A 389 -17.39 -32.05 1.74
C ALA A 389 -16.59 -32.88 0.73
N GLU A 390 -15.85 -33.85 1.24
CA GLU A 390 -15.15 -34.83 0.43
C GLU A 390 -16.20 -35.45 -0.52
N PRO A 391 -15.97 -35.50 -1.84
CA PRO A 391 -16.95 -36.09 -2.73
C PRO A 391 -17.21 -37.53 -2.27
N ALA A 392 -18.47 -37.87 -2.09
CA ALA A 392 -18.90 -39.20 -1.72
C ALA A 392 -18.26 -40.22 -2.69
N PRO A 393 -17.77 -41.38 -2.21
CA PRO A 393 -17.21 -42.40 -3.08
C PRO A 393 -18.25 -42.79 -4.11
N ALA A 394 -17.83 -42.90 -5.38
CA ALA A 394 -18.69 -43.33 -6.47
C ALA A 394 -19.34 -44.69 -6.13
N PRO A 395 -20.62 -44.88 -6.45
CA PRO A 395 -21.28 -46.16 -6.23
C PRO A 395 -20.53 -47.25 -7.00
N ALA A 396 -20.24 -48.37 -6.33
CA ALA A 396 -19.60 -49.54 -6.93
C ALA A 396 -20.41 -49.98 -8.17
N GLY A 397 -19.70 -50.05 -9.28
CA GLY A 397 -20.32 -50.43 -10.56
C GLY A 397 -20.98 -51.77 -10.51
N GLU A 398 -22.19 -51.89 -11.01
CA GLU A 398 -22.87 -53.14 -11.27
C GLU A 398 -22.01 -54.04 -12.18
N PRO A 399 -21.97 -55.34 -11.91
CA PRO A 399 -21.24 -56.28 -12.77
C PRO A 399 -21.92 -56.42 -14.14
N ALA A 400 -21.13 -56.35 -15.19
CA ALA A 400 -21.57 -56.52 -16.57
C ALA A 400 -22.23 -57.90 -16.76
N PRO A 401 -23.35 -58.02 -17.54
CA PRO A 401 -23.97 -59.29 -17.82
C PRO A 401 -23.07 -60.19 -18.65
N ALA A 402 -23.00 -61.48 -18.25
CA ALA A 402 -22.23 -62.50 -18.92
C ALA A 402 -22.71 -62.73 -20.37
N ALA A 403 -21.74 -62.76 -21.29
CA ALA A 403 -21.98 -63.13 -22.69
C ALA A 403 -22.38 -64.65 -22.77
N ALA A 404 -23.47 -64.94 -23.47
CA ALA A 404 -23.90 -66.25 -23.81
C ALA A 404 -23.00 -66.89 -24.89
N PRO A 405 -22.78 -68.23 -24.84
CA PRO A 405 -21.94 -68.89 -25.82
C PRO A 405 -22.78 -69.30 -27.05
N SER A 406 -22.26 -69.15 -28.21
CA SER A 406 -22.48 -69.96 -29.41
C SER A 406 -21.32 -69.79 -30.39
#